data_ebd56d103696f7721a820fb7ec7b9ec9
#
_entry.id   ebd56d103696f7721a820fb7ec7b9ec9
#
_cell.length_a   1.000
_cell.length_b   1.000
_cell.length_c   1.000
_cell.angle_alpha   90.00
_cell.angle_beta   90.00
_cell.angle_gamma   90.00
#
_symmetry.space_group_name_H-M   'P 1'
#
loop_
_entity.id
_entity.type
_entity.pdbx_description
1 polymer ?
#
loop_
_entity_poly.entity_id
_entity_poly.type
_entity_poly.pdbx_seq_one_letter_code
_entity_poly.pdbx_strand_id
1 'polypeptide(L)'
;MSFKYNTLRTNLLLFLSMFVFIFVFRYFPHPPNFTPVLALTLYASIYFGLRSSPFVIMAFALSDFFIGFHHLLIFTWGSLALISIIGIFSKSFLSRLSLLFLSSIIFFVCTNFGVWLFSKFYTKDLDGLLQCYVLAIPFFTNTIISTFVFGMFFEISIMSKNKMMSLLYKWFLFLTYLICVCNYIVNWGV
;
A
#
# COMPACT_ATOMS: atom_id res chain seq x y z
N MET A 1 9.92 -22.64 -3.07
CA MET A 1 9.40 -22.82 -4.44
C MET A 1 9.93 -21.64 -5.26
N SER A 2 10.98 -21.83 -6.06
CA SER A 2 11.59 -20.77 -6.86
C SER A 2 10.76 -20.60 -8.14
N PHE A 3 9.94 -19.58 -8.20
CA PHE A 3 9.33 -19.19 -9.46
C PHE A 3 10.42 -18.58 -10.35
N LYS A 4 10.82 -19.29 -11.38
CA LYS A 4 11.66 -18.76 -12.47
C LYS A 4 10.82 -17.73 -13.27
N TYR A 5 10.77 -16.50 -12.79
CA TYR A 5 10.25 -15.37 -13.57
C TYR A 5 11.31 -14.92 -14.58
N ASN A 6 11.34 -15.56 -15.71
CA ASN A 6 12.40 -15.33 -16.70
C ASN A 6 11.92 -14.63 -17.96
N THR A 7 10.79 -13.91 -17.93
CA THR A 7 10.38 -13.15 -19.11
C THR A 7 10.01 -11.71 -18.73
N LEU A 8 10.53 -10.76 -19.51
CA LEU A 8 10.18 -9.33 -19.44
C LEU A 8 8.65 -9.14 -19.38
N ARG A 9 7.90 -9.96 -20.12
CA ARG A 9 6.43 -9.97 -20.12
C ARG A 9 5.84 -10.24 -18.74
N THR A 10 6.36 -11.19 -17.99
CA THR A 10 5.86 -11.52 -16.64
C THR A 10 6.12 -10.38 -15.66
N ASN A 11 7.32 -9.78 -15.71
CA ASN A 11 7.65 -8.64 -14.86
C ASN A 11 6.76 -7.41 -15.19
N LEU A 12 6.51 -7.17 -16.46
CA LEU A 12 5.63 -6.10 -16.91
C LEU A 12 4.18 -6.32 -16.45
N LEU A 13 3.66 -7.53 -16.56
CA LEU A 13 2.31 -7.86 -16.09
C LEU A 13 2.17 -7.70 -14.57
N LEU A 14 3.18 -8.13 -13.80
CA LEU A 14 3.22 -7.93 -12.35
C LEU A 14 3.22 -6.44 -12.01
N PHE A 15 4.08 -5.65 -12.66
CA PHE A 15 4.12 -4.21 -12.45
C PHE A 15 2.78 -3.55 -12.79
N LEU A 16 2.21 -3.84 -13.95
CA LEU A 16 0.92 -3.28 -14.37
C LEU A 16 -0.21 -3.66 -13.40
N SER A 17 -0.24 -4.90 -12.92
CA SER A 17 -1.24 -5.34 -11.95
C SER A 17 -1.11 -4.60 -10.61
N MET A 18 0.11 -4.40 -10.11
CA MET A 18 0.39 -3.63 -8.90
C MET A 18 0.00 -2.16 -9.10
N PHE A 19 0.37 -1.56 -10.24
CA PHE A 19 0.02 -0.18 -10.55
C PHE A 19 -1.49 0.04 -10.60
N VAL A 20 -2.22 -0.78 -11.35
CA VAL A 20 -3.68 -0.65 -11.46
C VAL A 20 -4.34 -0.83 -10.08
N PHE A 21 -3.88 -1.81 -9.30
CA PHE A 21 -4.42 -2.05 -7.96
C PHE A 21 -4.19 -0.86 -7.03
N ILE A 22 -2.97 -0.31 -6.99
CA ILE A 22 -2.65 0.89 -6.20
C ILE A 22 -3.45 2.09 -6.69
N PHE A 23 -3.44 2.33 -8.00
CA PHE A 23 -4.07 3.50 -8.61
C PHE A 23 -5.58 3.53 -8.34
N VAL A 24 -6.26 2.41 -8.54
CA VAL A 24 -7.70 2.28 -8.30
C VAL A 24 -8.05 2.64 -6.86
N PHE A 25 -7.38 2.04 -5.87
CA PHE A 25 -7.67 2.30 -4.46
C PHE A 25 -7.26 3.70 -3.99
N ARG A 26 -6.35 4.38 -4.68
CA ARG A 26 -5.96 5.75 -4.34
C ARG A 26 -6.79 6.82 -5.07
N TYR A 27 -7.30 6.49 -6.25
CA TYR A 27 -8.07 7.44 -7.05
C TYR A 27 -9.52 7.56 -6.60
N PHE A 28 -10.15 6.45 -6.20
CA PHE A 28 -11.53 6.47 -5.74
C PHE A 28 -11.66 7.05 -4.33
N PRO A 29 -12.79 7.73 -4.02
CA PRO A 29 -13.05 8.25 -2.68
C PRO A 29 -12.96 7.15 -1.61
N HIS A 30 -12.12 7.36 -0.63
CA HIS A 30 -11.90 6.46 0.51
C HIS A 30 -11.52 7.27 1.76
N PRO A 31 -11.67 6.72 2.97
CA PRO A 31 -11.16 7.37 4.18
C PRO A 31 -9.65 7.66 4.04
N PRO A 32 -9.16 8.78 4.59
CA PRO A 32 -7.73 9.12 4.52
C PRO A 32 -6.84 7.95 4.95
N ASN A 33 -5.79 7.66 4.18
CA ASN A 33 -4.84 6.55 4.39
C ASN A 33 -5.43 5.13 4.30
N PHE A 34 -6.68 4.96 3.90
CA PHE A 34 -7.29 3.64 3.73
C PHE A 34 -6.94 3.05 2.35
N THR A 35 -5.73 2.52 2.21
CA THR A 35 -5.22 2.00 0.93
C THR A 35 -4.52 0.64 1.11
N PRO A 36 -4.44 -0.20 0.06
CA PRO A 36 -3.75 -1.49 0.12
C PRO A 36 -2.22 -1.40 0.07
N VAL A 37 -1.66 -0.20 -0.05
CA VAL A 37 -0.27 0.01 -0.43
C VAL A 37 0.72 -0.66 0.53
N LEU A 38 0.52 -0.51 1.84
CA LEU A 38 1.44 -1.07 2.84
C LEU A 38 1.39 -2.60 2.85
N ALA A 39 0.19 -3.17 2.84
CA ALA A 39 0.01 -4.62 2.76
C ALA A 39 0.60 -5.17 1.45
N LEU A 40 0.31 -4.54 0.30
CA LEU A 40 0.87 -4.95 -0.99
C LEU A 40 2.39 -4.90 -0.98
N THR A 41 2.99 -3.83 -0.45
CA THR A 41 4.45 -3.67 -0.35
C THR A 41 5.07 -4.78 0.49
N LEU A 42 4.50 -5.04 1.67
CA LEU A 42 4.96 -6.10 2.56
C LEU A 42 4.87 -7.47 1.88
N TYR A 43 3.69 -7.83 1.36
CA TYR A 43 3.48 -9.14 0.74
C TYR A 43 4.26 -9.32 -0.55
N ALA A 44 4.43 -8.27 -1.35
CA ALA A 44 5.31 -8.32 -2.52
C ALA A 44 6.75 -8.68 -2.13
N SER A 45 7.28 -8.07 -1.07
CA SER A 45 8.64 -8.38 -0.60
C SER A 45 8.76 -9.76 0.05
N ILE A 46 7.72 -10.24 0.76
CA ILE A 46 7.69 -11.60 1.33
C ILE A 46 7.79 -12.66 0.23
N TYR A 47 7.05 -12.52 -0.86
CA TYR A 47 6.91 -13.55 -1.88
C TYR A 47 7.87 -13.40 -3.05
N PHE A 48 8.25 -12.18 -3.41
CA PHE A 48 9.15 -11.91 -4.55
C PHE A 48 10.52 -11.38 -4.11
N GLY A 49 10.74 -11.19 -2.79
CA GLY A 49 11.96 -10.61 -2.24
C GLY A 49 12.09 -9.12 -2.53
N LEU A 50 13.25 -8.55 -2.17
CA LEU A 50 13.52 -7.11 -2.37
C LEU A 50 13.48 -6.66 -3.83
N ARG A 51 13.55 -7.59 -4.78
CA ARG A 51 13.44 -7.28 -6.22
C ARG A 51 12.08 -6.71 -6.60
N SER A 52 11.04 -6.95 -5.80
CA SER A 52 9.71 -6.37 -6.01
C SER A 52 9.61 -4.91 -5.54
N SER A 53 10.47 -4.47 -4.64
CA SER A 53 10.42 -3.12 -4.04
C SER A 53 10.45 -2.00 -5.09
N PRO A 54 11.36 -1.98 -6.08
CA PRO A 54 11.35 -0.96 -7.12
C PRO A 54 10.05 -0.93 -7.92
N PHE A 55 9.42 -2.09 -8.17
CA PHE A 55 8.17 -2.16 -8.93
C PHE A 55 7.00 -1.55 -8.14
N VAL A 56 6.89 -1.86 -6.85
CA VAL A 56 5.84 -1.29 -5.99
C VAL A 56 6.03 0.22 -5.83
N ILE A 57 7.26 0.66 -5.54
CA ILE A 57 7.57 2.10 -5.37
C ILE A 57 7.31 2.86 -6.67
N MET A 58 7.71 2.31 -7.82
CA MET A 58 7.46 2.93 -9.12
C MET A 58 5.96 2.97 -9.46
N ALA A 59 5.21 1.91 -9.14
CA ALA A 59 3.76 1.89 -9.31
C ALA A 59 3.08 2.96 -8.43
N PHE A 60 3.54 3.13 -7.19
CA PHE A 60 3.07 4.15 -6.29
C PHE A 60 3.44 5.56 -6.81
N ALA A 61 4.68 5.77 -7.24
CA ALA A 61 5.17 7.03 -7.81
C ALA A 61 4.40 7.44 -9.07
N LEU A 62 4.09 6.48 -9.94
CA LEU A 62 3.22 6.74 -11.09
C LEU A 62 1.80 7.16 -10.66
N SER A 63 1.26 6.56 -9.59
CA SER A 63 -0.04 7.00 -9.08
C SER A 63 0.03 8.43 -8.51
N ASP A 64 1.15 8.82 -7.88
CA ASP A 64 1.38 10.20 -7.42
C ASP A 64 1.42 11.19 -8.59
N PHE A 65 1.97 10.77 -9.74
CA PHE A 65 1.96 11.61 -10.94
C PHE A 65 0.54 11.95 -11.43
N PHE A 66 -0.39 10.99 -11.37
CA PHE A 66 -1.78 11.20 -11.80
C PHE A 66 -2.65 11.91 -10.75
N ILE A 67 -2.40 11.65 -9.45
CA ILE A 67 -3.20 12.21 -8.35
C ILE A 67 -2.69 13.59 -7.96
N GLY A 68 -1.40 13.82 -8.11
CA GLY A 68 -0.69 15.06 -7.78
C GLY A 68 0.51 14.80 -6.87
N PHE A 69 1.60 15.50 -7.16
CA PHE A 69 2.79 15.44 -6.33
C PHE A 69 2.61 16.26 -5.05
N HIS A 70 3.15 15.75 -3.96
CA HIS A 70 3.14 16.38 -2.65
C HIS A 70 4.57 16.40 -2.04
N HIS A 71 4.82 17.28 -1.10
CA HIS A 71 6.15 17.49 -0.50
C HIS A 71 6.67 16.28 0.32
N LEU A 72 5.82 15.26 0.56
CA LEU A 72 6.15 14.10 1.39
C LEU A 72 6.66 12.90 0.59
N LEU A 73 6.92 13.02 -0.71
CA LEU A 73 7.31 11.91 -1.59
C LEU A 73 8.46 11.07 -1.04
N ILE A 74 9.53 11.72 -0.55
CA ILE A 74 10.70 11.03 0.01
C ILE A 74 10.31 10.19 1.23
N PHE A 75 9.42 10.69 2.09
CA PHE A 75 8.98 10.00 3.30
C PHE A 75 8.02 8.86 2.98
N THR A 76 7.11 9.06 2.03
CA THR A 76 6.19 8.00 1.60
C THR A 76 6.92 6.88 0.87
N TRP A 77 7.73 7.19 -0.13
CA TRP A 77 8.50 6.19 -0.88
C TRP A 77 9.57 5.52 -0.02
N GLY A 78 10.25 6.31 0.85
CA GLY A 78 11.22 5.78 1.82
C GLY A 78 10.59 4.81 2.81
N SER A 79 9.38 5.10 3.31
CA SER A 79 8.65 4.16 4.19
C SER A 79 8.30 2.86 3.47
N LEU A 80 7.90 2.90 2.18
CA LEU A 80 7.65 1.69 1.38
C LEU A 80 8.92 0.87 1.18
N ALA A 81 10.08 1.52 0.97
CA ALA A 81 11.36 0.83 0.91
C ALA A 81 11.70 0.12 2.24
N LEU A 82 11.52 0.79 3.38
CA LEU A 82 11.72 0.19 4.70
C LEU A 82 10.77 -0.99 4.95
N ILE A 83 9.50 -0.85 4.57
CA ILE A 83 8.51 -1.94 4.67
C ILE A 83 8.92 -3.14 3.80
N SER A 84 9.47 -2.89 2.61
CA SER A 84 9.99 -3.97 1.77
C SER A 84 11.16 -4.70 2.44
N ILE A 85 12.04 -3.98 3.15
CA ILE A 85 13.18 -4.59 3.87
C ILE A 85 12.68 -5.47 5.01
N ILE A 86 11.74 -5.02 5.82
CA ILE A 86 11.23 -5.83 6.93
C ILE A 86 10.48 -7.08 6.47
N GLY A 87 9.86 -7.04 5.27
CA GLY A 87 9.13 -8.17 4.70
C GLY A 87 9.97 -9.43 4.50
N ILE A 88 11.28 -9.29 4.22
CA ILE A 88 12.17 -10.46 4.03
C ILE A 88 12.40 -11.28 5.32
N PHE A 89 12.12 -10.69 6.49
CA PHE A 89 12.26 -11.38 7.78
C PHE A 89 11.03 -12.19 8.16
N SER A 90 10.01 -12.23 7.31
CA SER A 90 8.79 -13.01 7.55
C SER A 90 9.05 -14.52 7.53
N LYS A 91 8.70 -15.22 8.63
CA LYS A 91 8.90 -16.67 8.78
C LYS A 91 7.60 -17.44 8.98
N SER A 92 6.56 -16.82 9.51
CA SER A 92 5.32 -17.48 9.89
C SER A 92 4.12 -16.55 9.72
N PHE A 93 2.91 -17.09 9.83
CA PHE A 93 1.68 -16.29 9.82
C PHE A 93 1.70 -15.21 10.90
N LEU A 94 2.05 -15.55 12.14
CA LEU A 94 2.12 -14.60 13.24
C LEU A 94 3.18 -13.50 12.99
N SER A 95 4.33 -13.88 12.43
CA SER A 95 5.35 -12.92 11.99
C SER A 95 4.79 -11.94 10.96
N ARG A 96 4.00 -12.41 9.99
CA ARG A 96 3.38 -11.52 8.99
C ARG A 96 2.38 -10.53 9.60
N LEU A 97 1.57 -10.99 10.56
CA LEU A 97 0.66 -10.08 11.29
C LEU A 97 1.43 -9.01 12.07
N SER A 98 2.51 -9.39 12.74
CA SER A 98 3.37 -8.43 13.46
C SER A 98 4.03 -7.45 12.49
N LEU A 99 4.45 -7.90 11.30
CA LEU A 99 5.03 -7.05 10.28
C LEU A 99 4.02 -6.11 9.63
N LEU A 100 2.74 -6.50 9.49
CA LEU A 100 1.67 -5.59 9.07
C LEU A 100 1.51 -4.43 10.05
N PHE A 101 1.48 -4.73 11.35
CA PHE A 101 1.42 -3.70 12.39
C PHE A 101 2.65 -2.78 12.35
N LEU A 102 3.84 -3.38 12.29
CA LEU A 102 5.10 -2.63 12.18
C LEU A 102 5.16 -1.77 10.92
N SER A 103 4.63 -2.24 9.79
CA SER A 103 4.53 -1.48 8.55
C SER A 103 3.68 -0.21 8.73
N SER A 104 2.56 -0.32 9.46
CA SER A 104 1.71 0.83 9.79
C SER A 104 2.44 1.85 10.67
N ILE A 105 3.23 1.38 11.64
CA ILE A 105 4.05 2.25 12.52
C ILE A 105 5.13 2.95 11.70
N ILE A 106 5.89 2.22 10.87
CA ILE A 106 6.95 2.79 10.03
C ILE A 106 6.38 3.89 9.14
N PHE A 107 5.26 3.61 8.47
CA PHE A 107 4.61 4.58 7.61
C PHE A 107 4.18 5.82 8.39
N PHE A 108 3.48 5.62 9.52
CA PHE A 108 3.03 6.71 10.38
C PHE A 108 4.18 7.59 10.88
N VAL A 109 5.25 6.97 11.38
CA VAL A 109 6.41 7.69 11.91
C VAL A 109 7.10 8.47 10.79
N CYS A 110 7.41 7.83 9.68
CA CYS A 110 8.13 8.49 8.59
C CYS A 110 7.33 9.64 7.97
N THR A 111 6.06 9.40 7.64
CA THR A 111 5.27 10.42 6.93
C THR A 111 4.93 11.62 7.81
N ASN A 112 4.59 11.42 9.08
CA ASN A 112 4.29 12.53 9.99
C ASN A 112 5.53 13.30 10.40
N PHE A 113 6.71 12.66 10.47
CA PHE A 113 7.97 13.40 10.58
C PHE A 113 8.16 14.34 9.38
N GLY A 114 7.86 13.86 8.17
CA GLY A 114 7.89 14.71 6.97
C GLY A 114 6.87 15.85 7.03
N VAL A 115 5.64 15.57 7.51
CA VAL A 115 4.62 16.60 7.71
C VAL A 115 5.12 17.67 8.67
N TRP A 116 5.63 17.28 9.83
CA TRP A 116 6.20 18.23 10.78
C TRP A 116 7.33 19.03 10.16
N LEU A 117 8.24 18.39 9.42
CA LEU A 117 9.42 19.03 8.85
C LEU A 117 9.07 20.10 7.80
N PHE A 118 8.10 19.83 6.92
CA PHE A 118 7.76 20.73 5.81
C PHE A 118 6.54 21.62 6.07
N SER A 119 5.71 21.28 7.05
CA SER A 119 4.54 22.09 7.37
C SER A 119 4.94 23.40 8.10
N LYS A 120 4.21 24.45 7.80
CA LYS A 120 4.29 25.74 8.51
C LYS A 120 3.32 25.82 9.71
N PHE A 121 2.49 24.80 9.92
CA PHE A 121 1.49 24.79 10.99
C PHE A 121 2.07 24.39 12.36
N TYR A 122 3.24 23.76 12.38
CA TYR A 122 3.87 23.26 13.59
C TYR A 122 5.18 23.99 13.87
N THR A 123 5.42 24.30 15.14
CA THR A 123 6.72 24.79 15.59
C THR A 123 7.81 23.74 15.37
N LYS A 124 9.05 24.16 15.16
CA LYS A 124 10.17 23.23 14.88
C LYS A 124 10.91 22.84 16.17
N ASP A 125 10.11 22.44 17.16
CA ASP A 125 10.52 21.98 18.49
C ASP A 125 9.83 20.65 18.83
N LEU A 126 10.10 20.14 20.03
CA LEU A 126 9.50 18.88 20.49
C LEU A 126 7.99 18.99 20.66
N ASP A 127 7.48 20.14 21.10
CA ASP A 127 6.06 20.35 21.31
C ASP A 127 5.29 20.32 19.96
N GLY A 128 5.81 21.00 18.94
CA GLY A 128 5.25 20.95 17.60
C GLY A 128 5.33 19.57 16.96
N LEU A 129 6.40 18.82 17.23
CA LEU A 129 6.52 17.41 16.78
C LEU A 129 5.46 16.54 17.44
N LEU A 130 5.31 16.60 18.77
CA LEU A 130 4.31 15.84 19.52
C LEU A 130 2.90 16.20 19.04
N GLN A 131 2.60 17.49 18.86
CA GLN A 131 1.33 17.96 18.36
C GLN A 131 1.00 17.39 16.97
N CYS A 132 1.98 17.35 16.05
CA CYS A 132 1.83 16.76 14.72
C CYS A 132 1.42 15.27 14.81
N TYR A 133 2.11 14.49 15.65
CA TYR A 133 1.81 13.08 15.81
C TYR A 133 0.45 12.82 16.49
N VAL A 134 0.11 13.59 17.51
CA VAL A 134 -1.19 13.46 18.20
C VAL A 134 -2.34 13.73 17.25
N LEU A 135 -2.27 14.80 16.46
CA LEU A 135 -3.29 15.15 15.48
C LEU A 135 -3.39 14.13 14.31
N ALA A 136 -2.35 13.36 14.10
CA ALA A 136 -2.32 12.32 13.05
C ALA A 136 -2.89 10.96 13.51
N ILE A 137 -3.21 10.76 14.80
CA ILE A 137 -3.74 9.49 15.33
C ILE A 137 -4.99 8.98 14.58
N PRO A 138 -5.97 9.81 14.21
CA PRO A 138 -7.15 9.34 13.46
C PRO A 138 -6.76 8.73 12.10
N PHE A 139 -5.77 9.29 11.41
CA PHE A 139 -5.26 8.75 10.15
C PHE A 139 -4.48 7.45 10.35
N PHE A 140 -3.76 7.33 11.47
CA PHE A 140 -3.07 6.10 11.84
C PHE A 140 -4.03 4.94 12.06
N THR A 141 -5.17 5.18 12.69
CA THR A 141 -6.22 4.17 12.86
C THR A 141 -6.68 3.62 11.52
N ASN A 142 -6.97 4.49 10.54
CA ASN A 142 -7.32 4.07 9.18
C ASN A 142 -6.20 3.28 8.51
N THR A 143 -4.95 3.69 8.71
CA THR A 143 -3.77 2.99 8.18
C THR A 143 -3.68 1.57 8.73
N ILE A 144 -3.84 1.38 10.06
CA ILE A 144 -3.82 0.05 10.67
C ILE A 144 -4.95 -0.80 10.11
N ILE A 145 -6.19 -0.30 10.15
CA ILE A 145 -7.36 -1.07 9.70
C ILE A 145 -7.17 -1.50 8.24
N SER A 146 -6.81 -0.58 7.34
CA SER A 146 -6.60 -0.92 5.93
C SER A 146 -5.48 -1.93 5.73
N THR A 147 -4.36 -1.75 6.43
CA THR A 147 -3.20 -2.65 6.31
C THR A 147 -3.57 -4.08 6.74
N PHE A 148 -4.35 -4.23 7.82
CA PHE A 148 -4.83 -5.56 8.25
C PHE A 148 -5.91 -6.12 7.31
N VAL A 149 -6.87 -5.33 6.87
CA VAL A 149 -7.92 -5.78 5.93
C VAL A 149 -7.30 -6.31 4.64
N PHE A 150 -6.41 -5.54 4.02
CA PHE A 150 -5.73 -5.98 2.80
C PHE A 150 -4.69 -7.06 3.06
N GLY A 151 -4.03 -7.05 4.23
CA GLY A 151 -3.13 -8.12 4.65
C GLY A 151 -3.84 -9.46 4.77
N MET A 152 -5.00 -9.50 5.43
CA MET A 152 -5.83 -10.70 5.53
C MET A 152 -6.36 -11.16 4.17
N PHE A 153 -6.71 -10.22 3.28
CA PHE A 153 -7.06 -10.53 1.90
C PHE A 153 -5.92 -11.28 1.18
N PHE A 154 -4.67 -10.81 1.31
CA PHE A 154 -3.51 -11.49 0.74
C PHE A 154 -3.26 -12.85 1.40
N GLU A 155 -3.37 -12.97 2.74
CA GLU A 155 -3.23 -14.27 3.42
C GLU A 155 -4.23 -15.32 2.91
N ILE A 156 -5.51 -14.97 2.86
CA ILE A 156 -6.56 -15.88 2.37
C ILE A 156 -6.29 -16.27 0.91
N SER A 157 -5.85 -15.32 0.09
CA SER A 157 -5.52 -15.56 -1.31
C SER A 157 -4.36 -16.55 -1.48
N ILE A 158 -3.39 -16.50 -0.58
CA ILE A 158 -2.20 -17.35 -0.59
C ILE A 158 -2.48 -18.74 -0.02
N MET A 159 -3.28 -18.84 1.03
CA MET A 159 -3.66 -20.12 1.64
C MET A 159 -4.50 -21.00 0.69
N SER A 160 -5.19 -20.38 -0.24
CA SER A 160 -6.00 -21.03 -1.29
C SER A 160 -5.11 -21.61 -2.41
N LYS A 161 -4.32 -22.65 -2.09
CA LYS A 161 -3.16 -23.18 -2.84
C LYS A 161 -3.30 -23.46 -4.34
N ASN A 162 -4.51 -23.62 -4.89
CA ASN A 162 -4.70 -24.06 -6.30
C ASN A 162 -5.40 -23.05 -7.22
N LYS A 163 -5.76 -21.86 -6.73
CA LYS A 163 -6.54 -20.89 -7.52
C LYS A 163 -6.04 -19.44 -7.41
N MET A 164 -4.88 -19.21 -6.84
CA MET A 164 -4.42 -17.85 -6.48
C MET A 164 -4.36 -16.88 -7.66
N MET A 165 -3.78 -17.30 -8.79
CA MET A 165 -3.74 -16.45 -10.00
C MET A 165 -5.15 -16.23 -10.58
N SER A 166 -6.01 -17.25 -10.52
CA SER A 166 -7.38 -17.14 -11.02
C SER A 166 -8.28 -16.33 -10.08
N LEU A 167 -8.05 -16.39 -8.76
CA LEU A 167 -8.78 -15.59 -7.78
C LEU A 167 -8.36 -14.11 -7.84
N LEU A 168 -7.08 -13.79 -7.88
CA LEU A 168 -6.60 -12.42 -8.05
C LEU A 168 -7.13 -11.81 -9.35
N TYR A 169 -7.15 -12.60 -10.44
CA TYR A 169 -7.72 -12.17 -11.71
C TYR A 169 -9.25 -11.96 -11.63
N LYS A 170 -9.99 -12.88 -10.98
CA LYS A 170 -11.44 -12.75 -10.78
C LYS A 170 -11.82 -11.60 -9.85
N TRP A 171 -11.05 -11.40 -8.78
CA TRP A 171 -11.24 -10.26 -7.89
C TRP A 171 -10.87 -8.94 -8.54
N PHE A 172 -9.84 -8.92 -9.37
CA PHE A 172 -9.50 -7.77 -10.19
C PHE A 172 -10.65 -7.41 -11.16
N LEU A 173 -11.20 -8.41 -11.85
CA LEU A 173 -12.37 -8.21 -12.72
C LEU A 173 -13.63 -7.81 -11.93
N PHE A 174 -13.84 -8.37 -10.74
CA PHE A 174 -14.97 -8.01 -9.87
C PHE A 174 -14.83 -6.57 -9.33
N LEU A 175 -13.65 -6.15 -8.93
CA LEU A 175 -13.38 -4.78 -8.48
C LEU A 175 -13.52 -3.77 -9.64
N THR A 176 -13.01 -4.09 -10.83
CA THR A 176 -13.20 -3.24 -12.01
C THR A 176 -14.68 -3.15 -12.41
N TYR A 177 -15.43 -4.24 -12.27
CA TYR A 177 -16.88 -4.26 -12.48
C TYR A 177 -17.63 -3.41 -11.44
N LEU A 178 -17.33 -3.57 -10.15
CA LEU A 178 -17.91 -2.75 -9.06
C LEU A 178 -17.63 -1.26 -9.25
N ILE A 179 -16.42 -0.91 -9.64
CA ILE A 179 -16.03 0.47 -9.92
C ILE A 179 -16.80 1.03 -11.12
N CYS A 180 -16.97 0.22 -12.17
CA CYS A 180 -17.74 0.60 -13.35
C CYS A 180 -19.22 0.83 -12.99
N VAL A 181 -19.79 -0.04 -12.15
CA VAL A 181 -21.18 0.08 -11.65
C VAL A 181 -21.34 1.28 -10.73
N CYS A 182 -20.41 1.52 -9.79
CA CYS A 182 -20.44 2.72 -8.93
C CYS A 182 -20.33 4.02 -9.73
N ASN A 183 -19.45 4.09 -10.74
CA ASN A 183 -19.38 5.23 -11.64
C ASN A 183 -20.67 5.43 -12.45
N TYR A 184 -21.29 4.32 -12.88
CA TYR A 184 -22.56 4.39 -13.59
C TYR A 184 -23.67 4.96 -12.70
N ILE A 185 -23.76 4.50 -11.44
CA ILE A 185 -24.76 4.98 -10.46
C ILE A 185 -24.51 6.44 -10.09
N VAL A 186 -23.26 6.86 -9.88
CA VAL A 186 -22.90 8.25 -9.52
C VAL A 186 -23.15 9.22 -10.66
N ASN A 187 -22.94 8.81 -11.92
CA ASN A 187 -23.11 9.70 -13.09
C ASN A 187 -24.55 9.74 -13.62
N TRP A 188 -25.43 8.81 -13.22
CA TRP A 188 -26.82 8.72 -13.71
C TRP A 188 -27.86 8.79 -12.60
N GLY A 189 -27.42 8.96 -11.35
CA GLY A 189 -28.26 9.02 -10.15
C GLY A 189 -28.54 10.44 -9.63
N VAL A 190 -28.51 11.46 -10.52
CA VAL A 190 -28.95 12.85 -10.21
C VAL A 190 -30.19 13.16 -11.01
#